data_d10f281f50d818631ee031cf7f44a6d1
#
_entry.id   d10f281f50d818631ee031cf7f44a6d1
#
_cell.length_a   1.000
_cell.length_b   1.000
_cell.length_c   1.000
_cell.angle_alpha   90.00
_cell.angle_beta   90.00
_cell.angle_gamma   90.00
#
_symmetry.space_group_name_H-M   'P 1'
#
loop_
_entity.id
_entity.type
_entity.pdbx_description
1 polymer ?
#
loop_
_entity_poly.entity_id
_entity_poly.type
_entity_poly.pdbx_seq_one_letter_code
_entity_poly.pdbx_strand_id
1 'polypeptide(L)'
;MNSTEKRLIKEYMNVQKELAKNGDSSLRKSGLLVLQPKSQSDMYEWQCTIQGPSDTPYENAAFDLSIKIPASYPLVPPLIKFVVLPDERIRELQAEAKQKNGDSEKNEVEQDDNILEKRPAIRKCYKMPHPNVNFNSGEICLDILKKRWSPAWTLQSTILAIVVLLSNPEPSSPLNVDLANLLRCDDKVAYNTLIRFYIKEYSTECAR
;
A
#
# COMPACT_ATOMS: atom_id res chain seq x y z
N MET A 1 -28.26 -12.63 -4.72
CA MET A 1 -27.37 -11.65 -4.10
C MET A 1 -27.70 -11.58 -2.60
N ASN A 2 -26.75 -11.96 -1.75
CA ASN A 2 -26.93 -12.00 -0.29
C ASN A 2 -26.69 -10.62 0.35
N SER A 3 -26.89 -10.51 1.67
CA SER A 3 -26.74 -9.24 2.43
C SER A 3 -25.30 -8.69 2.37
N THR A 4 -24.30 -9.56 2.45
CA THR A 4 -22.88 -9.21 2.37
C THR A 4 -22.54 -8.63 1.00
N GLU A 5 -22.97 -9.27 -0.08
CA GLU A 5 -22.73 -8.77 -1.45
C GLU A 5 -23.35 -7.39 -1.68
N LYS A 6 -24.62 -7.18 -1.22
CA LYS A 6 -25.27 -5.87 -1.32
C LYS A 6 -24.46 -4.78 -0.61
N ARG A 7 -23.92 -5.09 0.56
CA ARG A 7 -23.06 -4.17 1.31
C ARG A 7 -21.76 -3.89 0.57
N LEU A 8 -21.08 -4.90 0.06
CA LEU A 8 -19.81 -4.76 -0.66
C LEU A 8 -19.98 -3.92 -1.94
N ILE A 9 -21.05 -4.12 -2.69
CA ILE A 9 -21.37 -3.30 -3.87
C ILE A 9 -21.55 -1.84 -3.47
N LYS A 10 -22.28 -1.56 -2.38
CA LYS A 10 -22.46 -0.19 -1.88
C LYS A 10 -21.14 0.44 -1.46
N GLU A 11 -20.27 -0.31 -0.75
CA GLU A 11 -18.94 0.17 -0.37
C GLU A 11 -18.08 0.46 -1.61
N TYR A 12 -18.09 -0.44 -2.61
CA TYR A 12 -17.41 -0.23 -3.89
C TYR A 12 -17.87 1.04 -4.60
N MET A 13 -19.19 1.21 -4.78
CA MET A 13 -19.72 2.39 -5.47
C MET A 13 -19.36 3.70 -4.75
N ASN A 14 -19.39 3.71 -3.42
CA ASN A 14 -19.02 4.89 -2.64
C ASN A 14 -17.53 5.24 -2.83
N VAL A 15 -16.64 4.24 -2.79
CA VAL A 15 -15.20 4.42 -3.01
C VAL A 15 -14.94 4.93 -4.43
N GLN A 16 -15.54 4.30 -5.46
CA GLN A 16 -15.34 4.72 -6.86
C GLN A 16 -15.83 6.16 -7.08
N LYS A 17 -16.99 6.52 -6.53
CA LYS A 17 -17.52 7.89 -6.60
C LYS A 17 -16.56 8.91 -5.99
N GLU A 18 -15.92 8.56 -4.87
CA GLU A 18 -14.97 9.45 -4.20
C GLU A 18 -13.64 9.53 -4.97
N LEU A 19 -13.11 8.39 -5.44
CA LEU A 19 -11.87 8.35 -6.22
C LEU A 19 -11.99 9.01 -7.60
N ALA A 20 -13.19 9.07 -8.17
CA ALA A 20 -13.45 9.73 -9.46
C ALA A 20 -13.44 11.27 -9.39
N LYS A 21 -13.39 11.87 -8.19
CA LYS A 21 -13.26 13.33 -8.04
C LYS A 21 -11.86 13.77 -8.46
N ASN A 22 -11.74 14.28 -9.67
CA ASN A 22 -10.47 14.73 -10.24
C ASN A 22 -9.81 15.81 -9.38
N GLY A 23 -8.61 15.52 -8.87
CA GLY A 23 -7.79 16.46 -8.09
C GLY A 23 -8.25 16.73 -6.66
N ASP A 24 -9.51 16.45 -6.32
CA ASP A 24 -10.10 16.80 -5.01
C ASP A 24 -10.61 15.60 -4.19
N SER A 25 -10.18 14.40 -4.56
CA SER A 25 -10.51 13.19 -3.80
C SER A 25 -9.81 13.18 -2.45
N SER A 26 -10.59 13.20 -1.37
CA SER A 26 -10.07 13.07 0.00
C SER A 26 -9.37 11.71 0.21
N LEU A 27 -9.83 10.66 -0.48
CA LEU A 27 -9.22 9.32 -0.41
C LEU A 27 -7.82 9.31 -1.02
N ARG A 28 -7.63 9.94 -2.19
CA ARG A 28 -6.31 10.06 -2.80
C ARG A 28 -5.35 10.88 -1.92
N LYS A 29 -5.82 11.99 -1.37
CA LYS A 29 -5.06 12.81 -0.42
C LYS A 29 -4.67 12.03 0.84
N SER A 30 -5.49 11.05 1.24
CA SER A 30 -5.21 10.14 2.36
C SER A 30 -4.40 8.90 1.98
N GLY A 31 -3.88 8.82 0.75
CA GLY A 31 -3.03 7.73 0.29
C GLY A 31 -3.77 6.51 -0.28
N LEU A 32 -5.10 6.50 -0.40
CA LEU A 32 -5.84 5.42 -1.05
C LEU A 32 -5.93 5.68 -2.55
N LEU A 33 -5.23 4.87 -3.35
CA LEU A 33 -5.17 5.02 -4.81
C LEU A 33 -6.17 4.12 -5.53
N VAL A 34 -6.28 2.87 -5.10
CA VAL A 34 -7.16 1.85 -5.70
C VAL A 34 -7.80 1.03 -4.58
N LEU A 35 -9.09 0.75 -4.69
CA LEU A 35 -9.79 -0.24 -3.86
C LEU A 35 -10.96 -0.79 -4.66
N GLN A 36 -10.83 -2.05 -5.12
CA GLN A 36 -11.82 -2.67 -6.00
C GLN A 36 -11.79 -4.20 -5.90
N PRO A 37 -12.88 -4.90 -6.25
CA PRO A 37 -12.86 -6.33 -6.42
C PRO A 37 -11.90 -6.72 -7.54
N LYS A 38 -11.25 -7.88 -7.41
CA LYS A 38 -10.36 -8.42 -8.47
C LYS A 38 -11.12 -8.84 -9.72
N SER A 39 -12.37 -9.25 -9.54
CA SER A 39 -13.29 -9.64 -10.62
C SER A 39 -14.69 -9.13 -10.33
N GLN A 40 -15.43 -8.79 -11.38
CA GLN A 40 -16.84 -8.40 -11.25
C GLN A 40 -17.74 -9.58 -10.83
N SER A 41 -17.30 -10.81 -11.08
CA SER A 41 -18.01 -12.04 -10.70
C SER A 41 -17.75 -12.50 -9.28
N ASP A 42 -16.72 -11.96 -8.62
CA ASP A 42 -16.34 -12.32 -7.25
C ASP A 42 -16.13 -11.08 -6.37
N MET A 43 -17.09 -10.82 -5.50
CA MET A 43 -17.05 -9.71 -4.56
C MET A 43 -16.30 -10.04 -3.25
N TYR A 44 -15.71 -11.23 -3.12
CA TYR A 44 -15.04 -11.66 -1.89
C TYR A 44 -13.51 -11.54 -1.97
N GLU A 45 -12.96 -11.32 -3.17
CA GLU A 45 -11.53 -11.03 -3.35
C GLU A 45 -11.32 -9.63 -3.91
N TRP A 46 -10.58 -8.80 -3.17
CA TRP A 46 -10.30 -7.42 -3.54
C TRP A 46 -8.80 -7.16 -3.64
N GLN A 47 -8.50 -6.15 -4.41
CA GLN A 47 -7.17 -5.54 -4.50
C GLN A 47 -7.24 -4.07 -4.08
N CYS A 48 -6.17 -3.62 -3.46
CA CYS A 48 -6.02 -2.25 -3.02
C CYS A 48 -4.60 -1.79 -3.31
N THR A 49 -4.44 -0.52 -3.68
CA THR A 49 -3.13 0.13 -3.76
C THR A 49 -3.17 1.36 -2.89
N ILE A 50 -2.19 1.46 -1.99
CA ILE A 50 -2.00 2.64 -1.15
C ILE A 50 -0.67 3.30 -1.45
N GLN A 51 -0.60 4.60 -1.24
CA GLN A 51 0.63 5.39 -1.23
C GLN A 51 1.11 5.58 0.21
N GLY A 52 2.41 5.52 0.40
CA GLY A 52 3.02 5.84 1.69
C GLY A 52 2.75 7.29 2.11
N PRO A 53 2.45 7.53 3.40
CA PRO A 53 2.16 8.88 3.90
C PRO A 53 3.33 9.83 3.70
N SER A 54 3.01 11.11 3.45
CA SER A 54 4.00 12.19 3.42
C SER A 54 4.73 12.30 4.76
N ASP A 55 5.94 12.84 4.75
CA ASP A 55 6.79 13.04 5.93
C ASP A 55 7.14 11.73 6.67
N THR A 56 6.99 10.59 6.00
CA THR A 56 7.41 9.27 6.49
C THR A 56 8.50 8.67 5.60
N PRO A 57 9.24 7.66 6.06
CA PRO A 57 10.18 6.95 5.20
C PRO A 57 9.51 6.20 4.03
N TYR A 58 8.18 6.08 4.03
CA TYR A 58 7.36 5.45 2.99
C TYR A 58 6.92 6.42 1.89
N GLU A 59 7.19 7.70 2.03
CA GLU A 59 6.82 8.71 1.03
C GLU A 59 7.33 8.33 -0.36
N ASN A 60 6.53 8.59 -1.39
CA ASN A 60 6.78 8.24 -2.78
C ASN A 60 6.88 6.72 -3.07
N ALA A 61 6.47 5.87 -2.15
CA ALA A 61 6.27 4.45 -2.38
C ALA A 61 4.79 4.09 -2.46
N ALA A 62 4.44 3.14 -3.34
CA ALA A 62 3.11 2.56 -3.41
C ALA A 62 3.19 1.07 -3.07
N PHE A 63 2.17 0.58 -2.38
CA PHE A 63 2.08 -0.78 -1.89
C PHE A 63 0.74 -1.38 -2.27
N ASP A 64 0.77 -2.60 -2.77
CA ASP A 64 -0.45 -3.36 -3.04
C ASP A 64 -0.86 -4.19 -1.82
N LEU A 65 -2.17 -4.28 -1.60
CA LEU A 65 -2.77 -5.15 -0.58
C LEU A 65 -3.76 -6.11 -1.24
N SER A 66 -3.78 -7.32 -0.73
CA SER A 66 -4.78 -8.33 -1.04
C SER A 66 -5.77 -8.42 0.11
N ILE A 67 -7.06 -8.44 -0.21
CA ILE A 67 -8.15 -8.45 0.77
C ILE A 67 -9.04 -9.65 0.45
N LYS A 68 -9.20 -10.54 1.43
CA LYS A 68 -10.16 -11.64 1.37
C LYS A 68 -11.29 -11.38 2.37
N ILE A 69 -12.50 -11.40 1.87
CA ILE A 69 -13.69 -11.06 2.66
C ILE A 69 -14.42 -12.35 3.05
N PRO A 70 -14.61 -12.60 4.35
CA PRO A 70 -15.36 -13.77 4.80
C PRO A 70 -16.85 -13.64 4.48
N ALA A 71 -17.52 -14.77 4.29
CA ALA A 71 -18.97 -14.80 4.04
C ALA A 71 -19.80 -14.15 5.16
N SER A 72 -19.25 -14.14 6.37
CA SER A 72 -19.85 -13.52 7.57
C SER A 72 -19.52 -12.02 7.73
N TYR A 73 -18.89 -11.38 6.73
CA TYR A 73 -18.67 -9.93 6.74
C TYR A 73 -20.02 -9.19 6.79
N PRO A 74 -20.20 -8.13 7.60
CA PRO A 74 -19.19 -7.43 8.41
C PRO A 74 -19.06 -7.92 9.86
N LEU A 75 -19.67 -9.04 10.25
CA LEU A 75 -19.54 -9.55 11.62
C LEU A 75 -18.12 -10.02 11.92
N VAL A 76 -17.45 -10.57 10.89
CA VAL A 76 -16.04 -10.96 10.93
C VAL A 76 -15.24 -10.02 10.03
N PRO A 77 -14.08 -9.51 10.50
CA PRO A 77 -13.24 -8.62 9.71
C PRO A 77 -12.70 -9.30 8.44
N PRO A 78 -12.37 -8.50 7.39
CA PRO A 78 -11.67 -9.00 6.23
C PRO A 78 -10.23 -9.39 6.60
N LEU A 79 -9.68 -10.38 5.89
CA LEU A 79 -8.26 -10.70 5.95
C LEU A 79 -7.51 -9.82 4.97
N ILE A 80 -6.65 -8.95 5.49
CA ILE A 80 -5.87 -8.01 4.70
C ILE A 80 -4.39 -8.28 4.90
N LYS A 81 -3.64 -8.31 3.81
CA LYS A 81 -2.18 -8.39 3.84
C LYS A 81 -1.54 -7.65 2.69
N PHE A 82 -0.34 -7.18 2.89
CA PHE A 82 0.48 -6.63 1.81
C PHE A 82 0.84 -7.73 0.81
N VAL A 83 0.84 -7.37 -0.47
CA VAL A 83 1.30 -8.27 -1.53
C VAL A 83 2.82 -8.17 -1.56
N VAL A 84 3.48 -9.25 -1.17
CA VAL A 84 4.94 -9.37 -1.21
C VAL A 84 5.35 -10.40 -2.25
N LEU A 85 6.45 -10.13 -2.94
CA LEU A 85 6.99 -11.02 -3.95
C LEU A 85 8.31 -11.66 -3.49
N PRO A 86 8.63 -12.87 -4.00
CA PRO A 86 9.97 -13.44 -3.84
C PRO A 86 11.04 -12.55 -4.47
N ASP A 87 12.24 -12.57 -3.90
CA ASP A 87 13.34 -11.69 -4.34
C ASP A 87 13.73 -11.92 -5.80
N GLU A 88 13.68 -13.17 -6.27
CA GLU A 88 13.91 -13.54 -7.67
C GLU A 88 12.95 -12.82 -8.61
N ARG A 89 11.64 -12.86 -8.28
CA ARG A 89 10.62 -12.18 -9.09
C ARG A 89 10.77 -10.67 -9.09
N ILE A 90 11.21 -10.09 -7.99
CA ILE A 90 11.50 -8.64 -7.91
C ILE A 90 12.66 -8.27 -8.83
N ARG A 91 13.74 -9.06 -8.84
CA ARG A 91 14.89 -8.84 -9.73
C ARG A 91 14.49 -8.93 -11.21
N GLU A 92 13.64 -9.87 -11.58
CA GLU A 92 13.09 -9.98 -12.94
C GLU A 92 12.33 -8.70 -13.33
N LEU A 93 11.39 -8.24 -12.48
CA LEU A 93 10.61 -7.03 -12.72
C LEU A 93 11.51 -5.77 -12.83
N GLN A 94 12.56 -5.69 -12.03
CA GLN A 94 13.52 -4.60 -12.10
C GLN A 94 14.33 -4.63 -13.40
N ALA A 95 14.69 -5.82 -13.88
CA ALA A 95 15.36 -5.97 -15.17
C ALA A 95 14.44 -5.58 -16.34
N GLU A 96 13.18 -6.04 -16.33
CA GLU A 96 12.16 -5.66 -17.31
C GLU A 96 11.93 -4.14 -17.35
N ALA A 97 11.87 -3.49 -16.18
CA ALA A 97 11.69 -2.05 -16.08
C ALA A 97 12.89 -1.26 -16.66
N LYS A 98 14.12 -1.72 -16.42
CA LYS A 98 15.33 -1.10 -16.98
C LYS A 98 15.39 -1.20 -18.50
N GLN A 99 14.96 -2.33 -19.07
CA GLN A 99 14.93 -2.51 -20.54
C GLN A 99 13.93 -1.54 -21.19
N LYS A 100 12.74 -1.37 -20.62
CA LYS A 100 11.73 -0.44 -21.14
C LYS A 100 12.17 1.02 -21.11
N ASN A 101 12.88 1.43 -20.07
CA ASN A 101 13.39 2.80 -19.94
C ASN A 101 14.58 3.06 -20.86
N GLY A 102 15.43 2.06 -21.14
CA GLY A 102 16.58 2.18 -22.05
C GLY A 102 16.18 2.40 -23.52
N ASP A 103 15.02 1.91 -23.94
CA ASP A 103 14.51 2.12 -25.30
C ASP A 103 13.84 3.49 -25.47
N SER A 104 13.42 4.13 -24.38
CA SER A 104 12.75 5.45 -24.40
C SER A 104 13.75 6.62 -24.42
N GLU A 105 14.96 6.46 -23.87
CA GLU A 105 15.98 7.52 -23.83
C GLU A 105 16.64 7.83 -25.20
N LYS A 106 16.37 7.02 -26.25
CA LYS A 106 16.93 7.26 -27.59
C LYS A 106 16.17 8.28 -28.43
N ASN A 107 15.02 8.78 -27.99
CA ASN A 107 14.14 9.64 -28.78
C ASN A 107 13.82 11.04 -28.19
N GLU A 108 14.43 11.44 -27.10
CA GLU A 108 14.19 12.80 -26.56
C GLU A 108 15.51 13.58 -26.42
N VAL A 109 15.91 14.21 -27.54
CA VAL A 109 16.70 15.44 -27.56
C VAL A 109 15.72 16.54 -27.92
N GLU A 110 15.29 17.35 -26.94
CA GLU A 110 15.16 18.80 -27.04
C GLU A 110 14.37 19.38 -25.86
N GLN A 111 15.07 20.23 -25.13
CA GLN A 111 14.71 21.49 -24.52
C GLN A 111 13.24 21.71 -24.08
N ASP A 112 13.02 21.72 -22.76
CA ASP A 112 12.23 22.80 -22.18
C ASP A 112 12.75 23.10 -20.75
N ASP A 113 13.38 24.28 -20.58
CA ASP A 113 13.82 24.86 -19.31
C ASP A 113 12.62 25.37 -18.52
N ASN A 114 11.72 24.47 -18.12
CA ASN A 114 10.66 24.79 -17.18
C ASN A 114 10.92 24.04 -15.87
N ILE A 115 11.56 24.74 -14.91
CA ILE A 115 11.78 24.28 -13.54
C ILE A 115 10.42 24.30 -12.81
N LEU A 116 9.49 23.49 -13.26
CA LEU A 116 8.38 23.01 -12.44
C LEU A 116 8.93 21.85 -11.61
N GLU A 117 8.88 21.98 -10.28
CA GLU A 117 9.27 20.96 -9.31
C GLU A 117 8.76 19.59 -9.78
N LYS A 118 9.65 18.78 -10.37
CA LYS A 118 9.34 17.40 -10.75
C LYS A 118 9.03 16.65 -9.46
N ARG A 119 7.74 16.44 -9.17
CA ARG A 119 7.34 15.56 -8.08
C ARG A 119 8.06 14.23 -8.28
N PRO A 120 8.72 13.69 -7.25
CA PRO A 120 9.43 12.41 -7.38
C PRO A 120 8.46 11.34 -7.86
N ALA A 121 8.92 10.50 -8.79
CA ALA A 121 8.11 9.41 -9.32
C ALA A 121 7.73 8.44 -8.20
N ILE A 122 6.47 8.04 -8.15
CA ILE A 122 5.99 7.03 -7.21
C ILE A 122 6.64 5.69 -7.60
N ARG A 123 7.21 4.99 -6.62
CA ARG A 123 7.82 3.68 -6.81
C ARG A 123 6.89 2.59 -6.31
N LYS A 124 6.65 1.57 -7.11
CA LYS A 124 5.92 0.39 -6.67
C LYS A 124 6.86 -0.53 -5.88
N CYS A 125 6.59 -0.71 -4.58
CA CYS A 125 7.38 -1.53 -3.70
C CYS A 125 6.73 -2.91 -3.50
N TYR A 126 7.54 -3.97 -3.57
CA TYR A 126 7.13 -5.37 -3.49
C TYR A 126 7.46 -6.04 -2.16
N LYS A 127 7.93 -5.30 -1.19
CA LYS A 127 8.12 -5.68 0.22
C LYS A 127 7.59 -4.57 1.10
N MET A 128 7.17 -4.92 2.32
CA MET A 128 6.66 -3.93 3.27
C MET A 128 7.53 -3.91 4.54
N PRO A 129 8.57 -3.06 4.57
CA PRO A 129 9.44 -2.92 5.74
C PRO A 129 8.74 -2.10 6.83
N HIS A 130 7.97 -2.75 7.70
CA HIS A 130 7.26 -2.10 8.80
C HIS A 130 7.27 -2.98 10.05
N PRO A 131 7.40 -2.43 11.27
CA PRO A 131 7.44 -3.19 12.51
C PRO A 131 6.28 -4.18 12.68
N ASN A 132 5.07 -3.78 12.27
CA ASN A 132 3.86 -4.58 12.44
C ASN A 132 3.47 -5.40 11.21
N VAL A 133 4.36 -5.54 10.25
CA VAL A 133 4.16 -6.35 9.04
C VAL A 133 5.25 -7.40 8.92
N ASN A 134 4.85 -8.64 8.64
CA ASN A 134 5.80 -9.70 8.33
C ASN A 134 6.40 -9.44 6.95
N PHE A 135 7.72 -9.28 6.91
CA PHE A 135 8.45 -8.87 5.71
C PHE A 135 8.35 -9.89 4.56
N ASN A 136 8.18 -11.18 4.88
CA ASN A 136 8.15 -12.25 3.89
C ASN A 136 6.72 -12.65 3.46
N SER A 137 5.74 -12.56 4.37
CA SER A 137 4.36 -12.96 4.06
C SER A 137 3.41 -11.80 3.80
N GLY A 138 3.80 -10.56 4.15
CA GLY A 138 2.95 -9.37 4.06
C GLY A 138 1.83 -9.32 5.10
N GLU A 139 1.80 -10.28 6.04
CA GLU A 139 0.78 -10.30 7.09
C GLU A 139 0.92 -9.10 8.03
N ILE A 140 -0.21 -8.47 8.31
CA ILE A 140 -0.31 -7.36 9.26
C ILE A 140 -0.63 -7.94 10.63
N CYS A 141 -0.07 -7.38 11.70
CA CYS A 141 -0.37 -7.82 13.05
C CYS A 141 -1.89 -7.83 13.30
N LEU A 142 -2.43 -9.03 13.57
CA LEU A 142 -3.86 -9.26 13.68
C LEU A 142 -4.51 -8.48 14.83
N ASP A 143 -3.76 -8.23 15.90
CA ASP A 143 -4.25 -7.50 17.06
C ASP A 143 -4.67 -6.07 16.73
N ILE A 144 -3.97 -5.44 15.79
CA ILE A 144 -4.26 -4.07 15.38
C ILE A 144 -5.58 -3.98 14.60
N LEU A 145 -5.86 -4.97 13.74
CA LEU A 145 -7.07 -4.99 12.92
C LEU A 145 -8.25 -5.64 13.63
N LYS A 146 -8.04 -6.70 14.43
CA LYS A 146 -9.13 -7.47 15.05
C LYS A 146 -9.66 -6.84 16.33
N LYS A 147 -8.81 -6.33 17.22
CA LYS A 147 -9.23 -5.79 18.53
C LYS A 147 -10.15 -4.59 18.43
N ARG A 148 -10.08 -3.84 17.33
CA ARG A 148 -10.89 -2.63 17.10
C ARG A 148 -11.98 -2.83 16.05
N TRP A 149 -12.16 -4.05 15.55
CA TRP A 149 -13.17 -4.31 14.53
C TRP A 149 -14.58 -4.16 15.07
N SER A 150 -15.40 -3.51 14.28
CA SER A 150 -16.84 -3.39 14.49
C SER A 150 -17.55 -3.51 13.13
N PRO A 151 -18.77 -4.07 13.06
CA PRO A 151 -19.55 -4.10 11.83
C PRO A 151 -19.84 -2.73 11.21
N ALA A 152 -19.65 -1.64 11.96
CA ALA A 152 -19.74 -0.28 11.43
C ALA A 152 -18.56 0.11 10.52
N TRP A 153 -17.42 -0.58 10.61
CA TRP A 153 -16.28 -0.34 9.76
C TRP A 153 -16.55 -0.80 8.33
N THR A 154 -15.95 -0.10 7.39
CA THR A 154 -15.97 -0.41 5.96
C THR A 154 -14.58 -0.83 5.49
N LEU A 155 -14.47 -1.42 4.29
CA LEU A 155 -13.17 -1.69 3.68
C LEU A 155 -12.34 -0.41 3.58
N GLN A 156 -12.96 0.69 3.14
CA GLN A 156 -12.32 2.00 3.05
C GLN A 156 -11.72 2.44 4.39
N SER A 157 -12.51 2.44 5.46
CA SER A 157 -12.03 2.89 6.79
C SER A 157 -10.92 1.98 7.33
N THR A 158 -10.98 0.69 7.04
CA THR A 158 -9.94 -0.28 7.42
C THR A 158 -8.63 0.00 6.69
N ILE A 159 -8.69 0.27 5.38
CA ILE A 159 -7.48 0.61 4.60
C ILE A 159 -6.87 1.93 5.08
N LEU A 160 -7.70 2.94 5.35
CA LEU A 160 -7.19 4.21 5.90
C LEU A 160 -6.54 4.03 7.29
N ALA A 161 -7.05 3.12 8.12
CA ALA A 161 -6.40 2.78 9.38
C ALA A 161 -5.02 2.10 9.17
N ILE A 162 -4.87 1.30 8.11
CA ILE A 162 -3.56 0.73 7.72
C ILE A 162 -2.60 1.85 7.25
N VAL A 163 -3.07 2.82 6.48
CA VAL A 163 -2.24 3.98 6.09
C VAL A 163 -1.77 4.77 7.32
N VAL A 164 -2.67 4.98 8.30
CA VAL A 164 -2.31 5.63 9.57
C VAL A 164 -1.29 4.81 10.37
N LEU A 165 -1.39 3.47 10.35
CA LEU A 165 -0.42 2.58 10.99
C LEU A 165 1.00 2.76 10.43
N LEU A 166 1.16 3.06 9.13
CA LEU A 166 2.48 3.32 8.54
C LEU A 166 3.18 4.52 9.19
N SER A 167 2.42 5.54 9.57
CA SER A 167 2.94 6.71 10.28
C SER A 167 3.10 6.49 11.80
N ASN A 168 2.37 5.52 12.34
CA ASN A 168 2.29 5.30 13.79
C ASN A 168 2.48 3.80 14.12
N PRO A 169 3.70 3.29 13.97
CA PRO A 169 4.01 1.88 14.26
C PRO A 169 3.83 1.56 15.74
N GLU A 170 3.40 0.32 16.03
CA GLU A 170 3.21 -0.20 17.40
C GLU A 170 4.34 -1.21 17.74
N PRO A 171 5.45 -0.75 18.34
CA PRO A 171 6.60 -1.60 18.57
C PRO A 171 6.39 -2.68 19.65
N SER A 172 5.30 -2.63 20.42
CA SER A 172 4.98 -3.64 21.42
C SER A 172 4.44 -4.96 20.83
N SER A 173 3.93 -4.93 19.59
CA SER A 173 3.41 -6.11 18.87
C SER A 173 4.12 -6.31 17.53
N PRO A 174 5.44 -6.60 17.52
CA PRO A 174 6.22 -6.64 16.29
C PRO A 174 6.04 -7.95 15.52
N LEU A 175 6.02 -7.84 14.19
CA LEU A 175 6.25 -8.94 13.24
C LEU A 175 7.60 -8.80 12.53
N ASN A 176 8.20 -7.60 12.60
CA ASN A 176 9.57 -7.32 12.21
C ASN A 176 10.31 -6.76 13.43
N VAL A 177 11.06 -7.65 14.09
CA VAL A 177 11.74 -7.37 15.36
C VAL A 177 12.86 -6.35 15.19
N ASP A 178 13.58 -6.38 14.08
CA ASP A 178 14.71 -5.48 13.82
C ASP A 178 14.25 -4.04 13.76
N LEU A 179 13.22 -3.75 12.96
CA LEU A 179 12.64 -2.41 12.87
C LEU A 179 11.99 -1.96 14.18
N ALA A 180 11.35 -2.88 14.91
CA ALA A 180 10.76 -2.56 16.20
C ALA A 180 11.82 -2.21 17.25
N ASN A 181 12.97 -2.90 17.25
CA ASN A 181 14.07 -2.62 18.16
C ASN A 181 14.70 -1.25 17.91
N LEU A 182 14.86 -0.83 16.64
CA LEU A 182 15.33 0.54 16.34
C LEU A 182 14.42 1.60 16.95
N LEU A 183 13.10 1.40 16.89
CA LEU A 183 12.14 2.32 17.52
C LEU A 183 12.22 2.27 19.06
N ARG A 184 12.39 1.07 19.66
CA ARG A 184 12.54 0.93 21.11
C ARG A 184 13.79 1.60 21.65
N CYS A 185 14.86 1.63 20.84
CA CYS A 185 16.10 2.33 21.15
C CYS A 185 16.05 3.82 20.80
N ASP A 186 14.89 4.35 20.32
CA ASP A 186 14.70 5.72 19.82
C ASP A 186 15.66 6.11 18.68
N ASP A 187 16.23 5.13 17.97
CA ASP A 187 17.07 5.37 16.80
C ASP A 187 16.25 5.60 15.54
N LYS A 188 15.64 6.76 15.44
CA LYS A 188 14.81 7.16 14.30
C LYS A 188 15.61 7.33 13.02
N VAL A 189 16.89 7.66 13.11
CA VAL A 189 17.75 7.82 11.93
C VAL A 189 18.00 6.46 11.28
N ALA A 190 18.44 5.46 12.05
CA ALA A 190 18.63 4.10 11.55
C ALA A 190 17.30 3.51 11.06
N TYR A 191 16.20 3.68 11.80
CA TYR A 191 14.87 3.23 11.40
C TYR A 191 14.46 3.77 10.02
N ASN A 192 14.49 5.09 9.83
CA ASN A 192 14.11 5.72 8.58
C ASN A 192 15.04 5.33 7.43
N THR A 193 16.35 5.25 7.70
CA THR A 193 17.35 4.90 6.69
C THR A 193 17.17 3.46 6.21
N LEU A 194 16.93 2.53 7.12
CA LEU A 194 16.73 1.12 6.80
C LEU A 194 15.46 0.91 5.97
N ILE A 195 14.35 1.60 6.31
CA ILE A 195 13.12 1.52 5.52
C ILE A 195 13.33 2.07 4.11
N ARG A 196 13.97 3.25 3.97
CA ARG A 196 14.26 3.83 2.65
C ARG A 196 15.17 2.93 1.82
N PHE A 197 16.15 2.28 2.45
CA PHE A 197 17.01 1.29 1.80
C PHE A 197 16.18 0.12 1.24
N TYR A 198 15.30 -0.47 2.04
CA TYR A 198 14.45 -1.57 1.59
C TYR A 198 13.48 -1.13 0.48
N ILE A 199 12.88 0.05 0.59
CA ILE A 199 12.02 0.58 -0.47
C ILE A 199 12.79 0.74 -1.77
N LYS A 200 14.02 1.28 -1.73
CA LYS A 200 14.88 1.41 -2.91
C LYS A 200 15.25 0.06 -3.51
N GLU A 201 15.63 -0.90 -2.65
CA GLU A 201 16.09 -2.23 -3.06
C GLU A 201 14.96 -3.07 -3.68
N TYR A 202 13.75 -2.99 -3.13
CA TYR A 202 12.63 -3.86 -3.52
C TYR A 202 11.54 -3.14 -4.31
N SER A 203 11.86 -2.07 -5.01
CA SER A 203 10.90 -1.34 -5.83
C SER A 203 11.30 -1.27 -7.31
N THR A 204 10.28 -0.99 -8.13
CA THR A 204 10.43 -0.51 -9.51
C THR A 204 9.86 0.90 -9.63
N GLU A 205 10.37 1.70 -10.55
CA GLU A 205 9.72 2.97 -10.89
C GLU A 205 8.41 2.68 -11.61
N CYS A 206 7.32 3.31 -11.18
CA CYS A 206 6.08 3.25 -11.94
C CYS A 206 6.27 4.11 -13.19
N ALA A 207 5.99 3.54 -14.37
CA ALA A 207 5.82 4.34 -15.58
C ALA A 207 4.76 5.41 -15.31
N ARG A 208 5.05 6.64 -15.71
CA ARG A 208 4.15 7.81 -15.56
C ARG A 208 2.92 7.67 -16.42
#